data_92d954518d37804eaa715a314f859981
#
_entry.id   92d954518d37804eaa715a314f859981
#
_cell.length_a   1.000
_cell.length_b   1.000
_cell.length_c   1.000
_cell.angle_alpha   90.00
_cell.angle_beta   90.00
_cell.angle_gamma   90.00
#
_symmetry.space_group_name_H-M   'P 1'
#
loop_
_entity.id
_entity.type
_entity.pdbx_description
1 polymer ?
#
loop_
_entity_poly.entity_id
_entity_poly.type
_entity_poly.pdbx_seq_one_letter_code
_entity_poly.pdbx_strand_id
1 'polypeptide(L)'
;LEYTGSDFDSGLANCSLVYQIPADAQLESGDTIGFEVVDGAGNILATDGTENQSYTDVTIQYELEDGTAMPNTAPSVLRIPVGASVNWKPPQTLNGHAFVKKEVSGSTVTFVYQETSEQPEVKTYTVRYDWGEAPSDRTLPTDSRAYRSVEQAMDAVDTTFTADSTSNAQNGDLTGTWTFSGWDGGTLEGTTVVFRGAWRFTPDGGSAGGGSGGSSSGGGGGSSSSSKPSASTGKTETVTKPDGTKVQTETKADGTKIQTTTGKDGSVSKTETKKDGSSVTENKAADGSIGTVKTDKNGQTEAKTALSNKAVEDAKKNGEAVKAPVEVKASRDSNTAPTVKVELPKGTGEMKVEIPVSNVKPGTVAVLVHLDGTEEILKDSIPTENGIRLTVDGSATVKIVDNAEGFIDTQNHWAKDEIDFVSARELVNGISATRYAPNATATRAQLWTILARQNDADLSGGANWYEKAQLWSKDKGISDGSNPSATITRAQMVTMLWRTVGQPTAGSAASFTDVSADSYYAGAVSWAVENGITTGVGGGRFDPTATCTRAQIAAFLARSMK
;
A
#
# COMPACT_ATOMS: atom_id res chain seq x y z
N LEU A 1 38.32 -4.54 23.31
CA LEU A 1 38.44 -3.44 22.36
C LEU A 1 37.51 -2.33 22.82
N GLU A 2 38.08 -1.22 23.32
CA GLU A 2 37.31 0.00 23.57
C GLU A 2 37.08 0.70 22.23
N TYR A 3 35.83 0.74 21.74
CA TYR A 3 35.47 1.54 20.59
C TYR A 3 35.02 2.92 21.09
N THR A 4 35.79 3.94 20.82
CA THR A 4 35.52 5.34 21.21
C THR A 4 35.04 6.19 20.03
N GLY A 5 34.51 5.57 18.97
CA GLY A 5 34.06 6.25 17.77
C GLY A 5 32.61 6.71 17.85
N SER A 6 32.35 7.93 17.39
CA SER A 6 31.00 8.52 17.23
C SER A 6 30.23 7.96 16.03
N ASP A 7 30.71 6.89 15.41
CA ASP A 7 30.27 6.43 14.07
C ASP A 7 29.34 5.21 14.10
N PHE A 8 28.59 5.02 15.18
CA PHE A 8 27.34 4.28 15.08
C PHE A 8 26.31 5.14 14.35
N ASP A 9 26.64 5.46 13.13
CA ASP A 9 25.75 6.25 12.30
C ASP A 9 24.71 5.32 11.70
N SER A 10 23.50 5.49 12.15
CA SER A 10 22.32 4.67 11.96
C SER A 10 21.73 4.74 10.54
N GLY A 11 22.45 5.23 9.58
CA GLY A 11 22.11 5.10 8.17
C GLY A 11 22.30 3.68 7.63
N LEU A 12 23.00 2.81 8.37
CA LEU A 12 23.16 1.40 8.03
C LEU A 12 22.18 0.57 8.85
N ALA A 13 21.12 0.11 8.24
CA ALA A 13 20.15 -0.83 8.84
C ALA A 13 20.77 -2.17 9.30
N ASN A 14 22.10 -2.32 9.20
CA ASN A 14 22.87 -3.49 9.61
C ASN A 14 24.27 -3.04 10.04
N CYS A 15 24.43 -2.51 11.23
CA CYS A 15 25.74 -2.45 11.87
C CYS A 15 26.08 -3.82 12.43
N SER A 16 26.98 -4.54 11.77
CA SER A 16 27.61 -5.75 12.33
C SER A 16 28.86 -5.33 13.07
N LEU A 17 28.94 -5.60 14.38
CA LEU A 17 30.19 -5.51 15.12
C LEU A 17 31.01 -6.76 14.75
N VAL A 18 32.07 -6.61 13.98
CA VAL A 18 32.99 -7.71 13.68
C VAL A 18 34.09 -7.70 14.73
N TYR A 19 34.04 -8.61 15.68
CA TYR A 19 35.10 -8.87 16.62
C TYR A 19 36.00 -9.98 16.10
N GLN A 20 37.27 -9.70 15.89
CA GLN A 20 38.24 -10.73 15.51
C GLN A 20 38.76 -11.39 16.82
N ILE A 21 38.39 -12.66 16.99
CA ILE A 21 38.92 -13.46 18.09
C ILE A 21 40.42 -13.60 17.89
N PRO A 22 41.24 -13.32 18.93
CA PRO A 22 42.67 -13.51 18.85
C PRO A 22 43.01 -14.94 18.41
N ALA A 23 44.02 -15.11 17.56
CA ALA A 23 44.41 -16.41 17.02
C ALA A 23 44.87 -17.42 18.07
N ASP A 24 45.20 -16.95 19.29
CA ASP A 24 45.61 -17.73 20.44
C ASP A 24 44.47 -18.04 21.42
N ALA A 25 43.24 -17.59 21.12
CA ALA A 25 42.07 -17.94 21.92
C ALA A 25 41.73 -19.42 21.72
N GLN A 26 41.78 -20.18 22.81
CA GLN A 26 41.39 -21.61 22.81
C GLN A 26 39.88 -21.69 23.01
N LEU A 27 39.14 -21.84 21.92
CA LEU A 27 37.68 -22.03 21.94
C LEU A 27 37.34 -23.49 21.61
N GLU A 28 36.53 -24.11 22.45
CA GLU A 28 36.03 -25.46 22.25
C GLU A 28 34.58 -25.43 21.74
N SER A 29 34.13 -26.56 21.12
CA SER A 29 32.77 -26.68 20.69
C SER A 29 31.80 -26.66 21.88
N GLY A 30 30.90 -25.68 21.91
CA GLY A 30 29.97 -25.44 23.01
C GLY A 30 30.32 -24.21 23.87
N ASP A 31 31.49 -23.59 23.64
CA ASP A 31 31.81 -22.34 24.29
C ASP A 31 30.88 -21.22 23.83
N THR A 32 30.38 -20.43 24.77
CA THR A 32 29.56 -19.27 24.51
C THR A 32 30.42 -18.04 24.43
N ILE A 33 30.40 -17.34 23.31
CA ILE A 33 31.02 -16.03 23.16
C ILE A 33 29.96 -14.99 23.48
N GLY A 34 30.07 -14.34 24.62
CA GLY A 34 29.27 -13.20 25.00
C GLY A 34 30.02 -11.90 24.72
N PHE A 35 29.34 -10.89 24.25
CA PHE A 35 29.88 -9.53 24.25
C PHE A 35 28.89 -8.58 24.90
N GLU A 36 29.46 -7.58 25.55
CA GLU A 36 28.72 -6.53 26.22
C GLU A 36 29.06 -5.20 25.54
N VAL A 37 28.06 -4.43 25.19
CA VAL A 37 28.24 -3.04 24.83
C VAL A 37 28.01 -2.23 26.07
N VAL A 38 29.03 -1.51 26.50
CA VAL A 38 28.99 -0.66 27.71
C VAL A 38 29.10 0.80 27.33
N ASP A 39 28.46 1.68 28.09
CA ASP A 39 28.65 3.13 27.96
C ASP A 39 30.00 3.56 28.61
N GLY A 40 30.39 4.83 28.45
CA GLY A 40 31.61 5.40 29.02
C GLY A 40 31.68 5.39 30.56
N ALA A 41 30.60 5.00 31.24
CA ALA A 41 30.52 4.82 32.68
C ALA A 41 30.55 3.33 33.10
N GLY A 42 30.65 2.40 32.12
CA GLY A 42 30.68 0.97 32.34
C GLY A 42 29.30 0.31 32.51
N ASN A 43 28.20 1.00 32.20
CA ASN A 43 26.88 0.39 32.23
C ASN A 43 26.64 -0.47 30.98
N ILE A 44 26.14 -1.68 31.18
CA ILE A 44 25.85 -2.61 30.08
C ILE A 44 24.64 -2.08 29.30
N LEU A 45 24.84 -1.74 28.01
CA LEU A 45 23.83 -1.25 27.10
C LEU A 45 23.16 -2.38 26.31
N ALA A 46 23.92 -3.44 26.01
CA ALA A 46 23.42 -4.64 25.33
C ALA A 46 24.33 -5.83 25.66
N THR A 47 23.73 -7.02 25.74
CA THR A 47 24.46 -8.30 25.86
C THR A 47 23.91 -9.26 24.79
N ASP A 48 24.80 -10.00 24.14
CA ASP A 48 24.41 -11.15 23.31
C ASP A 48 25.36 -12.31 23.60
N GLY A 49 24.80 -13.49 23.82
CA GLY A 49 25.54 -14.72 23.98
C GLY A 49 25.15 -15.68 22.86
N THR A 50 26.08 -15.98 21.97
CA THR A 50 25.89 -16.98 20.92
C THR A 50 26.74 -18.22 21.19
N GLU A 51 26.17 -19.43 20.98
CA GLU A 51 26.95 -20.64 20.98
C GLU A 51 28.05 -20.57 19.90
N ASN A 52 29.18 -21.24 20.13
CA ASN A 52 30.29 -21.32 19.18
C ASN A 52 29.79 -21.89 17.84
N GLN A 53 29.43 -21.00 16.91
CA GLN A 53 29.04 -21.38 15.55
C GLN A 53 30.25 -21.24 14.62
N SER A 54 30.37 -22.18 13.70
CA SER A 54 31.36 -22.07 12.61
C SER A 54 30.95 -20.92 11.69
N TYR A 55 31.88 -20.01 11.42
CA TYR A 55 31.66 -18.86 10.55
C TYR A 55 32.50 -18.99 9.27
N THR A 56 32.02 -18.37 8.22
CA THR A 56 32.75 -18.19 6.97
C THR A 56 32.82 -16.72 6.61
N ASP A 57 33.93 -16.31 6.03
CA ASP A 57 34.10 -14.96 5.53
C ASP A 57 33.55 -14.87 4.11
N VAL A 58 32.68 -13.90 3.88
CA VAL A 58 32.11 -13.58 2.57
C VAL A 58 32.60 -12.22 2.14
N THR A 59 33.24 -12.15 0.99
CA THR A 59 33.69 -10.89 0.40
C THR A 59 32.53 -10.24 -0.36
N ILE A 60 32.24 -9.00 -0.05
CA ILE A 60 31.29 -8.15 -0.76
C ILE A 60 32.09 -7.21 -1.65
N GLN A 61 31.81 -7.19 -2.94
CA GLN A 61 32.45 -6.29 -3.90
C GLN A 61 31.44 -5.68 -4.87
N TYR A 62 31.86 -4.59 -5.48
CA TYR A 62 31.04 -3.81 -6.41
C TYR A 62 31.81 -3.66 -7.73
N GLU A 63 31.18 -4.04 -8.83
CA GLU A 63 31.78 -4.02 -10.17
C GLU A 63 30.85 -3.35 -11.18
N LEU A 64 31.41 -2.84 -12.25
CA LEU A 64 30.68 -2.42 -13.44
C LEU A 64 30.38 -3.64 -14.32
N GLU A 65 29.45 -3.49 -15.28
CA GLU A 65 29.07 -4.58 -16.20
C GLU A 65 30.25 -5.13 -17.02
N ASP A 66 31.29 -4.31 -17.24
CA ASP A 66 32.51 -4.73 -17.93
C ASP A 66 33.50 -5.50 -17.03
N GLY A 67 33.14 -5.74 -15.75
CA GLY A 67 33.96 -6.44 -14.78
C GLY A 67 35.03 -5.56 -14.09
N THR A 68 35.02 -4.26 -14.33
CA THR A 68 35.92 -3.34 -13.61
C THR A 68 35.37 -3.01 -12.24
N ALA A 69 36.28 -2.83 -11.25
CA ALA A 69 35.87 -2.41 -9.90
C ALA A 69 35.19 -1.04 -9.94
N MET A 70 34.08 -0.91 -9.24
CA MET A 70 33.35 0.36 -9.17
C MET A 70 34.20 1.46 -8.50
N PRO A 71 34.28 2.67 -9.09
CA PRO A 71 35.03 3.78 -8.51
C PRO A 71 34.58 4.14 -7.09
N ASN A 72 35.54 4.48 -6.23
CA ASN A 72 35.31 4.89 -4.84
C ASN A 72 34.59 3.83 -3.96
N THR A 73 34.69 2.56 -4.32
CA THR A 73 34.25 1.44 -3.49
C THR A 73 35.46 0.55 -3.17
N ALA A 74 35.45 -0.05 -1.99
CA ALA A 74 36.41 -1.07 -1.60
C ALA A 74 35.66 -2.35 -1.26
N PRO A 75 36.21 -3.54 -1.57
CA PRO A 75 35.67 -4.79 -1.08
C PRO A 75 35.58 -4.81 0.45
N SER A 76 34.50 -5.32 0.99
CA SER A 76 34.33 -5.54 2.43
C SER A 76 34.19 -7.03 2.72
N VAL A 77 34.63 -7.45 3.89
CA VAL A 77 34.49 -8.85 4.32
C VAL A 77 33.40 -8.91 5.38
N LEU A 78 32.40 -9.72 5.13
CA LEU A 78 31.31 -10.00 6.06
C LEU A 78 31.48 -11.41 6.60
N ARG A 79 31.56 -11.55 7.92
CA ARG A 79 31.64 -12.85 8.57
C ARG A 79 30.24 -13.34 8.92
N ILE A 80 29.84 -14.48 8.36
CA ILE A 80 28.50 -15.04 8.53
C ILE A 80 28.57 -16.48 9.05
N PRO A 81 27.54 -16.98 9.77
CA PRO A 81 27.47 -18.39 10.13
C PRO A 81 27.53 -19.30 8.90
N VAL A 82 28.22 -20.42 8.99
CA VAL A 82 28.28 -21.40 7.91
C VAL A 82 26.87 -21.84 7.54
N GLY A 83 26.53 -21.74 6.25
CA GLY A 83 25.19 -22.07 5.74
C GLY A 83 24.19 -20.92 5.75
N ALA A 84 24.53 -19.76 6.30
CA ALA A 84 23.70 -18.56 6.22
C ALA A 84 23.81 -17.91 4.83
N SER A 85 22.73 -17.32 4.37
CA SER A 85 22.68 -16.56 3.11
C SER A 85 22.95 -15.08 3.36
N VAL A 86 23.69 -14.45 2.45
CA VAL A 86 23.86 -12.99 2.46
C VAL A 86 22.61 -12.35 1.87
N ASN A 87 21.73 -11.86 2.73
CA ASN A 87 20.49 -11.15 2.35
C ASN A 87 20.71 -9.62 2.26
N TRP A 88 21.86 -9.22 1.75
CA TRP A 88 22.14 -7.81 1.51
C TRP A 88 21.36 -7.33 0.29
N LYS A 89 20.58 -6.27 0.46
CA LYS A 89 19.96 -5.53 -0.66
C LYS A 89 20.91 -4.38 -1.01
N PRO A 90 21.51 -4.39 -2.21
CA PRO A 90 22.38 -3.29 -2.62
C PRO A 90 21.56 -2.03 -2.85
N PRO A 91 22.17 -0.82 -2.69
CA PRO A 91 21.53 0.41 -3.12
C PRO A 91 21.12 0.32 -4.58
N GLN A 92 19.96 0.83 -4.94
CA GLN A 92 19.48 0.83 -6.33
C GLN A 92 20.38 1.71 -7.23
N THR A 93 20.98 2.76 -6.64
CA THR A 93 22.00 3.58 -7.28
C THR A 93 23.21 3.73 -6.35
N LEU A 94 24.41 3.66 -6.90
CA LEU A 94 25.66 3.83 -6.17
C LEU A 94 26.66 4.61 -7.05
N ASN A 95 27.17 5.74 -6.54
CA ASN A 95 28.14 6.59 -7.25
C ASN A 95 27.71 6.97 -8.68
N GLY A 96 26.42 7.20 -8.92
CA GLY A 96 25.90 7.53 -10.24
C GLY A 96 25.69 6.34 -11.18
N HIS A 97 25.79 5.12 -10.67
CA HIS A 97 25.56 3.89 -11.42
C HIS A 97 24.32 3.18 -10.89
N ALA A 98 23.51 2.58 -11.77
CA ALA A 98 22.32 1.83 -11.42
C ALA A 98 22.64 0.36 -11.16
N PHE A 99 22.03 -0.22 -10.12
CA PHE A 99 22.16 -1.64 -9.82
C PHE A 99 21.56 -2.51 -10.94
N VAL A 100 22.31 -3.51 -11.38
CA VAL A 100 21.89 -4.44 -12.45
C VAL A 100 21.59 -5.83 -11.88
N LYS A 101 22.53 -6.43 -11.18
CA LYS A 101 22.40 -7.80 -10.69
C LYS A 101 23.34 -8.11 -9.52
N LYS A 102 23.00 -9.18 -8.79
CA LYS A 102 23.82 -9.80 -7.75
C LYS A 102 24.37 -11.12 -8.28
N GLU A 103 25.65 -11.32 -8.16
CA GLU A 103 26.32 -12.57 -8.47
C GLU A 103 26.95 -13.18 -7.22
N VAL A 104 26.93 -14.49 -7.09
CA VAL A 104 27.54 -15.21 -5.96
C VAL A 104 28.47 -16.29 -6.53
N SER A 105 29.75 -16.20 -6.20
CA SER A 105 30.77 -17.18 -6.60
C SER A 105 31.61 -17.58 -5.40
N GLY A 106 31.43 -18.79 -4.91
CA GLY A 106 32.07 -19.26 -3.68
C GLY A 106 31.72 -18.37 -2.49
N SER A 107 32.72 -17.79 -1.85
CA SER A 107 32.57 -16.84 -0.73
C SER A 107 32.55 -15.37 -1.17
N THR A 108 32.34 -15.07 -2.45
CA THR A 108 32.27 -13.70 -2.95
C THR A 108 30.89 -13.38 -3.46
N VAL A 109 30.37 -12.25 -3.02
CA VAL A 109 29.12 -11.64 -3.51
C VAL A 109 29.49 -10.38 -4.23
N THR A 110 29.20 -10.34 -5.54
CA THR A 110 29.45 -9.19 -6.41
C THR A 110 28.14 -8.51 -6.75
N PHE A 111 28.06 -7.22 -6.48
CA PHE A 111 26.98 -6.37 -6.94
C PHE A 111 27.44 -5.63 -8.20
N VAL A 112 26.76 -5.91 -9.30
CA VAL A 112 27.09 -5.35 -10.61
C VAL A 112 26.20 -4.15 -10.88
N TYR A 113 26.85 -3.07 -11.31
CA TYR A 113 26.22 -1.79 -11.65
C TYR A 113 26.56 -1.39 -13.08
N GLN A 114 25.68 -0.69 -13.73
CA GLN A 114 25.95 -0.06 -15.03
C GLN A 114 26.10 1.43 -14.86
N GLU A 115 27.01 2.03 -15.65
CA GLU A 115 27.11 3.47 -15.74
C GLU A 115 25.76 4.00 -16.23
N THR A 116 25.12 4.84 -15.44
CA THR A 116 24.02 5.64 -15.96
C THR A 116 24.61 6.68 -16.90
N SER A 117 24.94 6.24 -18.11
CA SER A 117 25.15 7.16 -19.21
C SER A 117 23.78 7.76 -19.49
N GLU A 118 23.55 8.89 -18.89
CA GLU A 118 22.54 9.90 -19.14
C GLU A 118 21.96 10.39 -17.81
N GLN A 119 22.00 11.68 -17.63
CA GLN A 119 20.94 12.40 -16.93
C GLN A 119 19.65 11.65 -17.19
N PRO A 120 18.78 11.34 -16.19
CA PRO A 120 17.57 10.59 -16.45
C PRO A 120 16.89 11.27 -17.63
N GLU A 121 16.82 10.58 -18.77
CA GLU A 121 15.97 11.03 -19.85
C GLU A 121 14.62 11.25 -19.23
N VAL A 122 14.20 12.50 -19.21
CA VAL A 122 12.82 12.82 -18.79
C VAL A 122 11.97 12.10 -19.80
N LYS A 123 11.53 10.88 -19.47
CA LYS A 123 10.61 10.13 -20.31
C LYS A 123 9.44 11.05 -20.58
N THR A 124 9.29 11.43 -21.84
CA THR A 124 8.14 12.24 -22.25
C THR A 124 7.11 11.34 -22.86
N TYR A 125 5.87 11.57 -22.48
CA TYR A 125 4.71 10.84 -22.97
C TYR A 125 3.94 11.72 -23.95
N THR A 126 3.30 11.09 -24.92
CA THR A 126 2.47 11.76 -25.92
C THR A 126 1.05 11.20 -25.85
N VAL A 127 0.10 11.93 -26.43
CA VAL A 127 -1.29 11.51 -26.52
C VAL A 127 -1.67 11.28 -27.97
N ARG A 128 -2.39 10.21 -28.23
CA ARG A 128 -2.97 9.88 -29.54
C ARG A 128 -4.45 9.47 -29.36
N TYR A 129 -5.26 9.87 -30.32
CA TYR A 129 -6.65 9.49 -30.38
C TYR A 129 -6.86 8.46 -31.50
N ASP A 130 -7.79 7.54 -31.28
CA ASP A 130 -8.18 6.48 -32.20
C ASP A 130 -9.70 6.34 -32.21
N TRP A 131 -10.30 6.19 -33.37
CA TRP A 131 -11.77 6.04 -33.48
C TRP A 131 -12.31 4.72 -32.89
N GLY A 132 -11.46 3.69 -32.72
CA GLY A 132 -11.93 2.36 -32.33
C GLY A 132 -12.74 1.68 -33.42
N GLU A 133 -13.95 1.22 -33.09
CA GLU A 133 -14.80 0.44 -34.00
C GLU A 133 -15.68 1.30 -34.95
N ALA A 134 -15.63 2.61 -34.84
CA ALA A 134 -16.50 3.51 -35.60
C ALA A 134 -15.94 3.88 -36.99
N PRO A 135 -16.77 4.47 -37.92
CA PRO A 135 -16.34 4.90 -39.23
C PRO A 135 -15.14 5.86 -39.20
N SER A 136 -14.16 5.60 -40.05
CA SER A 136 -12.82 6.21 -40.06
C SER A 136 -12.68 7.53 -40.83
N ASP A 137 -13.77 8.14 -41.27
CA ASP A 137 -13.81 9.30 -42.18
C ASP A 137 -13.78 10.66 -41.43
N ARG A 138 -13.61 10.66 -40.11
CA ARG A 138 -13.66 11.87 -39.27
C ARG A 138 -12.26 12.32 -38.86
N THR A 139 -12.09 13.64 -38.68
CA THR A 139 -10.84 14.21 -38.14
C THR A 139 -10.75 13.95 -36.64
N LEU A 140 -9.70 13.24 -36.23
CA LEU A 140 -9.37 13.02 -34.82
C LEU A 140 -8.81 14.30 -34.19
N PRO A 141 -9.03 14.53 -32.89
CA PRO A 141 -8.29 15.56 -32.18
C PRO A 141 -6.80 15.24 -32.21
N THR A 142 -5.97 16.28 -32.15
CA THR A 142 -4.51 16.16 -32.10
C THR A 142 -4.00 16.83 -30.86
N ASP A 143 -3.09 16.15 -30.15
CA ASP A 143 -2.36 16.72 -29.04
C ASP A 143 -0.85 16.62 -29.35
N SER A 144 -0.20 17.77 -29.50
CA SER A 144 1.24 17.86 -29.80
C SER A 144 2.10 18.10 -28.54
N ARG A 145 1.50 18.10 -27.37
CA ARG A 145 2.21 18.33 -26.11
C ARG A 145 2.98 17.08 -25.70
N ALA A 146 4.11 17.29 -25.03
CA ALA A 146 4.86 16.24 -24.35
C ALA A 146 4.61 16.34 -22.84
N TYR A 147 4.26 15.23 -22.23
CA TYR A 147 3.94 15.13 -20.82
C TYR A 147 5.08 14.46 -20.06
N ARG A 148 5.30 14.86 -18.81
CA ARG A 148 6.40 14.33 -17.99
C ARG A 148 6.03 13.05 -17.22
N SER A 149 4.73 12.74 -17.15
CA SER A 149 4.24 11.49 -16.56
C SER A 149 3.08 10.92 -17.37
N VAL A 150 2.79 9.64 -17.18
CA VAL A 150 1.65 8.93 -17.80
C VAL A 150 0.33 9.54 -17.32
N GLU A 151 0.24 9.90 -16.03
CA GLU A 151 -0.94 10.52 -15.44
C GLU A 151 -1.26 11.85 -16.13
N GLN A 152 -0.25 12.72 -16.31
CA GLN A 152 -0.44 13.97 -17.04
C GLN A 152 -0.91 13.76 -18.49
N ALA A 153 -0.43 12.71 -19.15
CA ALA A 153 -0.88 12.37 -20.49
C ALA A 153 -2.31 11.79 -20.50
N MET A 154 -2.69 11.03 -19.47
CA MET A 154 -4.06 10.51 -19.33
C MET A 154 -5.07 11.61 -18.97
N ASP A 155 -4.69 12.55 -18.13
CA ASP A 155 -5.54 13.71 -17.77
C ASP A 155 -5.73 14.70 -18.94
N ALA A 156 -4.88 14.59 -19.96
CA ALA A 156 -4.93 15.45 -21.14
C ALA A 156 -6.03 15.06 -22.16
N VAL A 157 -6.87 14.08 -21.83
CA VAL A 157 -8.00 13.68 -22.70
C VAL A 157 -8.88 14.88 -23.03
N ASP A 158 -9.16 15.07 -24.33
CA ASP A 158 -10.06 16.15 -24.78
C ASP A 158 -11.52 15.78 -24.47
N THR A 159 -11.98 16.16 -23.31
CA THR A 159 -13.37 15.95 -22.86
C THR A 159 -14.37 16.89 -23.54
N THR A 160 -13.89 17.92 -24.26
CA THR A 160 -14.73 18.87 -24.98
C THR A 160 -15.03 18.41 -26.41
N PHE A 161 -14.26 17.42 -26.88
CA PHE A 161 -14.46 16.88 -28.22
C PHE A 161 -15.80 16.15 -28.32
N THR A 162 -16.57 16.53 -29.30
CA THR A 162 -17.84 15.89 -29.68
C THR A 162 -17.79 15.49 -31.13
N ALA A 163 -18.30 14.32 -31.45
CA ALA A 163 -18.49 13.89 -32.83
C ALA A 163 -19.99 13.78 -33.12
N ASP A 164 -20.38 14.25 -34.30
CA ASP A 164 -21.78 14.09 -34.75
C ASP A 164 -22.12 12.62 -34.91
N SER A 165 -23.38 12.28 -34.71
CA SER A 165 -23.91 10.95 -35.01
C SER A 165 -23.80 10.67 -36.51
N THR A 166 -23.38 9.46 -36.89
CA THR A 166 -23.34 9.01 -38.26
C THR A 166 -24.55 8.13 -38.50
N SER A 167 -25.54 8.63 -39.28
CA SER A 167 -26.74 7.90 -39.67
C SER A 167 -26.50 7.10 -40.94
N ASN A 168 -27.34 6.09 -41.20
CA ASN A 168 -27.21 5.14 -42.30
C ASN A 168 -25.86 4.40 -42.34
N ALA A 169 -25.23 4.22 -41.20
CA ALA A 169 -24.00 3.49 -41.10
C ALA A 169 -24.25 1.99 -40.95
N GLN A 170 -23.27 1.18 -41.35
CA GLN A 170 -23.33 -0.28 -41.23
C GLN A 170 -22.63 -0.74 -39.94
N ASN A 171 -23.20 -1.74 -39.27
CA ASN A 171 -22.53 -2.53 -38.22
C ASN A 171 -22.91 -4.01 -38.48
N GLY A 172 -22.00 -4.75 -39.12
CA GLY A 172 -22.31 -6.04 -39.71
C GLY A 172 -23.40 -5.90 -40.77
N ASP A 173 -24.47 -6.70 -40.69
CA ASP A 173 -25.62 -6.67 -41.60
C ASP A 173 -26.69 -5.63 -41.21
N LEU A 174 -26.49 -4.83 -40.19
CA LEU A 174 -27.45 -3.86 -39.68
C LEU A 174 -27.09 -2.44 -40.13
N THR A 175 -28.12 -1.72 -40.63
CA THR A 175 -28.02 -0.27 -40.88
C THR A 175 -28.54 0.48 -39.66
N GLY A 176 -27.87 1.57 -39.28
CA GLY A 176 -28.26 2.33 -38.11
C GLY A 176 -27.44 3.59 -37.92
N THR A 177 -27.46 4.10 -36.70
CA THR A 177 -26.76 5.33 -36.32
C THR A 177 -25.70 5.05 -35.27
N TRP A 178 -24.45 5.45 -35.55
CA TRP A 178 -23.39 5.50 -34.57
C TRP A 178 -23.44 6.85 -33.84
N THR A 179 -23.45 6.81 -32.51
CA THR A 179 -23.42 8.00 -31.66
C THR A 179 -22.16 7.94 -30.80
N PHE A 180 -21.35 9.00 -30.81
CA PHE A 180 -20.16 9.12 -30.00
C PHE A 180 -20.56 9.34 -28.52
N SER A 181 -19.97 8.57 -27.62
CA SER A 181 -20.25 8.61 -26.19
C SER A 181 -19.09 9.18 -25.36
N GLY A 182 -17.96 9.47 -25.99
CA GLY A 182 -16.73 9.96 -25.33
C GLY A 182 -15.52 9.09 -25.64
N TRP A 183 -14.42 9.38 -24.99
CA TRP A 183 -13.19 8.58 -25.07
C TRP A 183 -13.17 7.54 -23.96
N ASP A 184 -12.46 6.43 -24.17
CA ASP A 184 -12.16 5.46 -23.11
C ASP A 184 -11.20 6.06 -22.06
N GLY A 185 -10.83 5.28 -21.05
CA GLY A 185 -9.90 5.73 -19.99
C GLY A 185 -8.43 5.86 -20.42
N GLY A 186 -8.14 5.68 -21.72
CA GLY A 186 -6.79 5.68 -22.26
C GLY A 186 -6.01 4.40 -21.98
N THR A 187 -5.09 4.06 -22.88
CA THR A 187 -4.20 2.90 -22.74
C THR A 187 -2.78 3.32 -23.09
N LEU A 188 -1.80 2.98 -22.24
CA LEU A 188 -0.40 3.25 -22.53
C LEU A 188 0.15 2.23 -23.53
N GLU A 189 0.63 2.71 -24.68
CA GLU A 189 1.31 1.94 -25.71
C GLU A 189 2.75 2.50 -25.89
N GLY A 190 3.73 1.88 -25.25
CA GLY A 190 5.11 2.41 -25.20
C GLY A 190 5.19 3.71 -24.39
N THR A 191 5.42 4.83 -25.04
CA THR A 191 5.39 6.19 -24.45
C THR A 191 4.20 7.02 -24.91
N THR A 192 3.20 6.39 -25.55
CA THR A 192 2.01 7.08 -26.08
C THR A 192 0.76 6.59 -25.35
N VAL A 193 0.01 7.51 -24.78
CA VAL A 193 -1.34 7.24 -24.26
C VAL A 193 -2.32 7.33 -25.42
N VAL A 194 -3.05 6.24 -25.65
CA VAL A 194 -4.03 6.14 -26.74
C VAL A 194 -5.43 6.15 -26.16
N PHE A 195 -6.21 7.15 -26.51
CA PHE A 195 -7.65 7.23 -26.20
C PHE A 195 -8.46 6.71 -27.39
N ARG A 196 -9.34 5.73 -27.13
CA ARG A 196 -10.22 5.16 -28.15
C ARG A 196 -11.62 5.69 -28.00
N GLY A 197 -12.25 6.02 -29.12
CA GLY A 197 -13.65 6.48 -29.15
C GLY A 197 -14.60 5.38 -28.67
N ALA A 198 -15.46 5.72 -27.73
CA ALA A 198 -16.57 4.89 -27.31
C ALA A 198 -17.82 5.27 -28.12
N TRP A 199 -18.39 4.32 -28.85
CA TRP A 199 -19.50 4.52 -29.73
C TRP A 199 -20.69 3.62 -29.36
N ARG A 200 -21.88 4.14 -29.58
CA ARG A 200 -23.13 3.38 -29.46
C ARG A 200 -23.78 3.26 -30.81
N PHE A 201 -24.02 2.03 -31.29
CA PHE A 201 -24.79 1.77 -32.47
C PHE A 201 -26.28 1.60 -32.12
N THR A 202 -27.17 2.27 -32.87
CA THR A 202 -28.61 2.14 -32.75
C THR A 202 -29.14 1.72 -34.11
N PRO A 203 -29.66 0.47 -34.28
CA PRO A 203 -30.20 0.02 -35.54
C PRO A 203 -31.46 0.79 -35.97
N ASP A 204 -31.60 1.07 -37.26
CA ASP A 204 -32.80 1.65 -37.86
C ASP A 204 -33.91 0.60 -37.83
N GLY A 205 -34.99 0.83 -37.07
CA GLY A 205 -36.15 -0.07 -36.97
C GLY A 205 -36.50 -0.52 -35.55
N GLY A 206 -35.78 -0.09 -34.53
CA GLY A 206 -36.10 -0.31 -33.12
C GLY A 206 -37.06 0.75 -32.58
N SER A 207 -38.36 0.58 -32.74
CA SER A 207 -39.40 1.47 -32.20
C SER A 207 -39.36 1.44 -30.68
N ALA A 208 -39.05 2.53 -30.02
CA ALA A 208 -39.26 2.76 -28.60
C ALA A 208 -40.78 2.89 -28.35
N GLY A 209 -41.44 1.76 -28.04
CA GLY A 209 -42.84 1.72 -27.62
C GLY A 209 -42.94 1.77 -26.10
N GLY A 210 -43.18 2.95 -25.56
CA GLY A 210 -43.81 3.08 -24.25
C GLY A 210 -45.31 2.90 -24.43
N GLY A 211 -45.97 2.09 -23.62
CA GLY A 211 -47.41 1.90 -23.70
C GLY A 211 -47.92 1.09 -22.52
N SER A 212 -48.64 1.77 -21.71
CA SER A 212 -49.40 1.34 -20.54
C SER A 212 -50.62 0.50 -20.92
N GLY A 213 -50.91 -0.54 -20.16
CA GLY A 213 -52.25 -0.90 -19.71
C GLY A 213 -53.13 -1.81 -20.58
N GLY A 214 -53.70 -2.83 -19.96
CA GLY A 214 -55.02 -3.35 -20.28
C GLY A 214 -55.15 -4.88 -20.28
N SER A 215 -55.89 -5.37 -19.30
CA SER A 215 -56.41 -6.73 -19.15
C SER A 215 -57.24 -7.23 -20.32
N SER A 216 -57.25 -8.51 -20.68
CA SER A 216 -58.31 -9.48 -20.38
C SER A 216 -58.28 -10.69 -21.32
N SER A 217 -58.41 -11.82 -20.66
CA SER A 217 -59.12 -13.08 -20.93
C SER A 217 -59.35 -13.61 -22.35
N GLY A 218 -59.05 -14.91 -22.47
CA GLY A 218 -59.91 -15.79 -23.24
C GLY A 218 -59.21 -16.86 -24.09
N GLY A 219 -59.12 -18.07 -23.62
CA GLY A 219 -59.63 -19.30 -24.19
C GLY A 219 -59.01 -19.94 -25.44
N GLY A 220 -58.60 -21.18 -25.28
CA GLY A 220 -58.87 -22.20 -26.28
C GLY A 220 -57.73 -22.88 -27.02
N GLY A 221 -57.28 -24.00 -26.54
CA GLY A 221 -57.12 -25.30 -27.16
C GLY A 221 -56.29 -25.50 -28.43
N GLY A 222 -55.33 -26.44 -28.34
CA GLY A 222 -54.83 -27.12 -29.52
C GLY A 222 -53.47 -27.78 -29.32
N SER A 223 -53.50 -29.09 -29.07
CA SER A 223 -52.35 -29.99 -29.03
C SER A 223 -51.58 -30.04 -30.34
N SER A 224 -50.24 -30.03 -30.28
CA SER A 224 -49.42 -30.93 -31.08
C SER A 224 -48.02 -31.02 -30.52
N SER A 225 -47.60 -32.26 -30.34
CA SER A 225 -46.31 -32.73 -29.84
C SER A 225 -45.19 -32.42 -30.80
N SER A 226 -44.09 -31.84 -30.29
CA SER A 226 -42.78 -32.09 -30.85
C SER A 226 -41.73 -32.07 -29.73
N SER A 227 -40.93 -33.07 -29.73
CA SER A 227 -39.91 -33.47 -28.76
C SER A 227 -38.91 -32.37 -28.44
N LYS A 228 -38.89 -31.97 -27.19
CA LYS A 228 -37.90 -31.08 -26.57
C LYS A 228 -36.67 -31.92 -26.19
N PRO A 229 -35.43 -31.50 -26.52
CA PRO A 229 -34.28 -32.05 -25.84
C PRO A 229 -34.33 -31.64 -24.36
N SER A 230 -34.21 -32.62 -23.48
CA SER A 230 -34.23 -32.46 -22.05
C SER A 230 -33.06 -31.56 -21.64
N ALA A 231 -33.34 -30.31 -21.27
CA ALA A 231 -32.40 -29.47 -20.57
C ALA A 231 -32.26 -30.04 -19.15
N SER A 232 -31.06 -30.45 -18.80
CA SER A 232 -30.67 -30.85 -17.46
C SER A 232 -30.98 -29.68 -16.51
N THR A 233 -31.99 -29.84 -15.68
CA THR A 233 -32.40 -28.86 -14.66
C THR A 233 -31.39 -28.86 -13.55
N GLY A 234 -30.55 -27.81 -13.45
CA GLY A 234 -29.72 -27.53 -12.28
C GLY A 234 -30.62 -27.36 -11.03
N LYS A 235 -30.12 -27.80 -9.89
CA LYS A 235 -30.83 -27.67 -8.61
C LYS A 235 -30.72 -26.24 -8.12
N THR A 236 -31.86 -25.56 -7.93
CA THR A 236 -31.91 -24.21 -7.35
C THR A 236 -32.45 -24.27 -5.93
N GLU A 237 -31.73 -23.71 -4.98
CA GLU A 237 -32.14 -23.55 -3.58
C GLU A 237 -32.20 -22.08 -3.22
N THR A 238 -33.23 -21.68 -2.47
CA THR A 238 -33.38 -20.30 -1.99
C THR A 238 -33.55 -20.29 -0.48
N VAL A 239 -32.73 -19.51 0.20
CA VAL A 239 -32.78 -19.33 1.66
C VAL A 239 -32.98 -17.84 1.95
N THR A 240 -33.93 -17.53 2.83
CA THR A 240 -34.07 -16.16 3.35
C THR A 240 -33.54 -16.15 4.79
N LYS A 241 -32.56 -15.30 5.05
CA LYS A 241 -31.97 -15.12 6.38
C LYS A 241 -32.90 -14.31 7.30
N PRO A 242 -32.71 -14.35 8.63
CA PRO A 242 -33.54 -13.58 9.58
C PRO A 242 -33.50 -12.06 9.38
N ASP A 243 -32.40 -11.53 8.81
CA ASP A 243 -32.21 -10.10 8.48
C ASP A 243 -32.94 -9.68 7.19
N GLY A 244 -33.59 -10.62 6.49
CA GLY A 244 -34.31 -10.40 5.25
C GLY A 244 -33.44 -10.58 3.99
N THR A 245 -32.15 -10.88 4.13
CA THR A 245 -31.26 -11.20 3.00
C THR A 245 -31.70 -12.49 2.33
N LYS A 246 -31.84 -12.49 1.00
CA LYS A 246 -32.17 -13.66 0.19
C LYS A 246 -30.91 -14.22 -0.47
N VAL A 247 -30.68 -15.51 -0.30
CA VAL A 247 -29.55 -16.24 -0.93
C VAL A 247 -30.14 -17.31 -1.84
N GLN A 248 -29.87 -17.22 -3.12
CA GLN A 248 -30.25 -18.21 -4.13
C GLN A 248 -29.00 -18.91 -4.65
N THR A 249 -28.99 -20.23 -4.59
CA THR A 249 -27.87 -21.05 -5.08
C THR A 249 -28.37 -21.96 -6.20
N GLU A 250 -27.74 -21.87 -7.36
CA GLU A 250 -27.97 -22.74 -8.51
C GLU A 250 -26.71 -23.58 -8.77
N THR A 251 -26.88 -24.89 -8.95
CA THR A 251 -25.79 -25.78 -9.37
C THR A 251 -26.06 -26.29 -10.77
N LYS A 252 -25.22 -25.91 -11.74
CA LYS A 252 -25.30 -26.36 -13.13
C LYS A 252 -24.83 -27.82 -13.30
N ALA A 253 -25.17 -28.44 -14.42
CA ALA A 253 -24.80 -29.82 -14.72
C ALA A 253 -23.28 -30.05 -14.82
N ASP A 254 -22.49 -29.04 -15.20
CA ASP A 254 -21.03 -29.06 -15.27
C ASP A 254 -20.33 -28.90 -13.90
N GLY A 255 -21.14 -28.72 -12.82
CA GLY A 255 -20.67 -28.51 -11.45
C GLY A 255 -20.40 -27.05 -11.11
N THR A 256 -20.63 -26.10 -12.03
CA THR A 256 -20.56 -24.66 -11.76
C THR A 256 -21.65 -24.30 -10.76
N LYS A 257 -21.28 -23.54 -9.71
CA LYS A 257 -22.22 -22.99 -8.71
C LYS A 257 -22.40 -21.51 -8.93
N ILE A 258 -23.65 -21.05 -9.00
CA ILE A 258 -24.00 -19.63 -9.02
C ILE A 258 -24.75 -19.31 -7.73
N GLN A 259 -24.21 -18.40 -6.95
CA GLN A 259 -24.86 -17.88 -5.75
C GLN A 259 -25.22 -16.42 -5.96
N THR A 260 -26.52 -16.10 -5.80
CA THR A 260 -27.00 -14.71 -5.84
C THR A 260 -27.52 -14.33 -4.46
N THR A 261 -26.94 -13.31 -3.87
CA THR A 261 -27.35 -12.73 -2.59
C THR A 261 -27.99 -11.38 -2.84
N THR A 262 -29.20 -11.18 -2.34
CA THR A 262 -29.90 -9.89 -2.41
C THR A 262 -30.14 -9.38 -0.99
N GLY A 263 -29.52 -8.25 -0.66
CA GLY A 263 -29.67 -7.55 0.59
C GLY A 263 -31.04 -6.87 0.73
N LYS A 264 -31.46 -6.62 1.97
CA LYS A 264 -32.70 -5.88 2.26
C LYS A 264 -32.63 -4.43 1.74
N ASP A 265 -31.43 -3.87 1.65
CA ASP A 265 -31.15 -2.53 1.12
C ASP A 265 -31.18 -2.44 -0.40
N GLY A 266 -31.41 -3.55 -1.10
CA GLY A 266 -31.41 -3.64 -2.55
C GLY A 266 -30.04 -3.92 -3.16
N SER A 267 -29.00 -4.14 -2.35
CA SER A 267 -27.70 -4.60 -2.83
C SER A 267 -27.79 -6.01 -3.41
N VAL A 268 -26.97 -6.30 -4.42
CA VAL A 268 -26.94 -7.61 -5.08
C VAL A 268 -25.48 -8.05 -5.22
N SER A 269 -25.20 -9.30 -4.83
CA SER A 269 -23.93 -9.97 -5.08
C SER A 269 -24.17 -11.28 -5.80
N LYS A 270 -23.51 -11.50 -6.94
CA LYS A 270 -23.61 -12.73 -7.72
C LYS A 270 -22.23 -13.33 -7.88
N THR A 271 -22.03 -14.53 -7.36
CA THR A 271 -20.79 -15.29 -7.46
C THR A 271 -20.99 -16.53 -8.32
N GLU A 272 -20.20 -16.66 -9.36
CA GLU A 272 -20.08 -17.88 -10.15
C GLU A 272 -18.76 -18.56 -9.80
N THR A 273 -18.82 -19.81 -9.31
CA THR A 273 -17.64 -20.63 -8.96
C THR A 273 -17.62 -21.85 -9.86
N LYS A 274 -16.53 -22.01 -10.62
CA LYS A 274 -16.31 -23.16 -11.49
C LYS A 274 -15.71 -24.34 -10.73
N LYS A 275 -15.76 -25.51 -11.33
CA LYS A 275 -15.24 -26.76 -10.75
C LYS A 275 -13.72 -26.73 -10.52
N ASP A 276 -12.97 -25.95 -11.30
CA ASP A 276 -11.52 -25.76 -11.15
C ASP A 276 -11.13 -24.82 -10.00
N GLY A 277 -12.13 -24.30 -9.26
CA GLY A 277 -11.92 -23.37 -8.14
C GLY A 277 -11.89 -21.90 -8.55
N SER A 278 -11.84 -21.60 -9.86
CA SER A 278 -11.91 -20.20 -10.31
C SER A 278 -13.30 -19.61 -10.06
N SER A 279 -13.36 -18.30 -9.75
CA SER A 279 -14.62 -17.63 -9.46
C SER A 279 -14.67 -16.21 -9.99
N VAL A 280 -15.90 -15.74 -10.27
CA VAL A 280 -16.19 -14.34 -10.57
C VAL A 280 -17.34 -13.92 -9.69
N THR A 281 -17.15 -12.83 -8.94
CA THR A 281 -18.17 -12.17 -8.14
C THR A 281 -18.49 -10.81 -8.73
N GLU A 282 -19.74 -10.54 -9.00
CA GLU A 282 -20.26 -9.24 -9.44
C GLU A 282 -21.13 -8.66 -8.31
N ASN A 283 -20.79 -7.46 -7.86
CA ASN A 283 -21.48 -6.76 -6.79
C ASN A 283 -22.08 -5.45 -7.30
N LYS A 284 -23.29 -5.17 -6.83
CA LYS A 284 -23.94 -3.87 -6.97
C LYS A 284 -24.43 -3.42 -5.60
N ALA A 285 -23.87 -2.33 -5.09
CA ALA A 285 -24.28 -1.75 -3.82
C ALA A 285 -25.60 -0.95 -3.98
N ALA A 286 -26.28 -0.70 -2.85
CA ALA A 286 -27.53 0.07 -2.80
C ALA A 286 -27.38 1.51 -3.27
N ASP A 287 -26.18 2.10 -3.15
CA ASP A 287 -25.82 3.44 -3.62
C ASP A 287 -25.56 3.50 -5.13
N GLY A 288 -25.53 2.35 -5.82
CA GLY A 288 -25.24 2.21 -7.23
C GLY A 288 -23.78 1.97 -7.58
N SER A 289 -22.88 1.92 -6.61
CA SER A 289 -21.49 1.49 -6.81
C SER A 289 -21.45 0.04 -7.27
N ILE A 290 -20.51 -0.31 -8.15
CA ILE A 290 -20.35 -1.65 -8.68
C ILE A 290 -18.95 -2.19 -8.41
N GLY A 291 -18.86 -3.52 -8.23
CA GLY A 291 -17.59 -4.20 -8.01
C GLY A 291 -17.56 -5.56 -8.71
N THR A 292 -16.38 -5.95 -9.14
CA THR A 292 -16.13 -7.29 -9.70
C THR A 292 -14.88 -7.85 -9.04
N VAL A 293 -14.93 -9.09 -8.59
CA VAL A 293 -13.78 -9.83 -8.06
C VAL A 293 -13.62 -11.10 -8.87
N LYS A 294 -12.45 -11.31 -9.44
CA LYS A 294 -12.09 -12.49 -10.23
C LYS A 294 -10.95 -13.21 -9.52
N THR A 295 -11.15 -14.49 -9.22
CA THR A 295 -10.08 -15.36 -8.71
C THR A 295 -9.83 -16.48 -9.71
N ASP A 296 -8.61 -16.63 -10.14
CA ASP A 296 -8.23 -17.70 -11.08
C ASP A 296 -8.08 -19.06 -10.35
N LYS A 297 -7.84 -20.11 -11.11
CA LYS A 297 -7.64 -21.47 -10.58
C LYS A 297 -6.41 -21.62 -9.67
N ASN A 298 -5.47 -20.68 -9.70
CA ASN A 298 -4.27 -20.65 -8.88
C ASN A 298 -4.46 -19.79 -7.61
N GLY A 299 -5.63 -19.13 -7.45
CA GLY A 299 -5.95 -18.27 -6.32
C GLY A 299 -5.54 -16.81 -6.51
N GLN A 300 -4.98 -16.43 -7.69
CA GLN A 300 -4.68 -15.05 -8.00
C GLN A 300 -5.99 -14.25 -8.12
N THR A 301 -6.08 -13.15 -7.40
CA THR A 301 -7.32 -12.35 -7.31
C THR A 301 -7.11 -10.95 -7.88
N GLU A 302 -8.00 -10.57 -8.79
CA GLU A 302 -8.13 -9.23 -9.33
C GLU A 302 -9.52 -8.69 -9.01
N ALA A 303 -9.58 -7.50 -8.43
CA ALA A 303 -10.82 -6.80 -8.16
C ALA A 303 -10.84 -5.44 -8.86
N LYS A 304 -12.03 -5.04 -9.29
CA LYS A 304 -12.29 -3.71 -9.85
C LYS A 304 -13.56 -3.16 -9.22
N THR A 305 -13.52 -1.89 -8.83
CA THR A 305 -14.70 -1.18 -8.31
C THR A 305 -14.83 0.18 -8.97
N ALA A 306 -16.06 0.54 -9.34
CA ALA A 306 -16.43 1.88 -9.76
C ALA A 306 -17.44 2.44 -8.76
N LEU A 307 -17.04 3.49 -8.07
CA LEU A 307 -17.85 4.14 -7.04
C LEU A 307 -18.85 5.10 -7.68
N SER A 308 -20.06 5.18 -7.15
CA SER A 308 -21.10 6.04 -7.68
C SER A 308 -20.98 7.49 -7.16
N ASN A 309 -21.53 8.46 -7.90
CA ASN A 309 -21.65 9.84 -7.43
C ASN A 309 -22.37 9.90 -6.07
N LYS A 310 -23.44 9.12 -5.92
CA LYS A 310 -24.22 9.08 -4.69
C LYS A 310 -23.37 8.60 -3.49
N ALA A 311 -22.58 7.53 -3.67
CA ALA A 311 -21.68 7.04 -2.62
C ALA A 311 -20.68 8.10 -2.18
N VAL A 312 -20.09 8.81 -3.13
CA VAL A 312 -19.12 9.89 -2.87
C VAL A 312 -19.79 11.08 -2.17
N GLU A 313 -20.96 11.51 -2.62
CA GLU A 313 -21.70 12.61 -2.00
C GLU A 313 -22.13 12.30 -0.56
N ASP A 314 -22.65 11.09 -0.33
CA ASP A 314 -23.06 10.62 1.00
C ASP A 314 -21.85 10.57 1.94
N ALA A 315 -20.71 10.04 1.48
CA ALA A 315 -19.48 9.96 2.27
C ALA A 315 -18.91 11.34 2.60
N LYS A 316 -18.86 12.28 1.63
CA LYS A 316 -18.44 13.66 1.86
C LYS A 316 -19.33 14.37 2.89
N LYS A 317 -20.64 14.15 2.81
CA LYS A 317 -21.60 14.73 3.76
C LYS A 317 -21.42 14.21 5.18
N ASN A 318 -21.09 12.93 5.33
CA ASN A 318 -20.96 12.27 6.62
C ASN A 318 -19.53 12.34 7.17
N GLY A 319 -18.53 12.75 6.38
CA GLY A 319 -17.12 12.71 6.76
C GLY A 319 -16.54 11.29 6.83
N GLU A 320 -17.14 10.32 6.13
CA GLU A 320 -16.78 8.91 6.15
C GLU A 320 -16.01 8.50 4.89
N ALA A 321 -15.42 7.29 4.91
CA ALA A 321 -14.84 6.69 3.72
C ALA A 321 -15.94 6.02 2.87
N VAL A 322 -15.79 6.06 1.54
CA VAL A 322 -16.66 5.30 0.64
C VAL A 322 -16.29 3.82 0.72
N LYS A 323 -17.25 2.96 0.98
CA LYS A 323 -17.02 1.51 1.02
C LYS A 323 -17.04 0.93 -0.40
N ALA A 324 -15.94 0.30 -0.80
CA ALA A 324 -15.84 -0.40 -2.08
C ALA A 324 -16.68 -1.70 -2.06
N PRO A 325 -17.54 -1.96 -3.06
CA PRO A 325 -18.35 -3.17 -3.12
C PRO A 325 -17.53 -4.37 -3.66
N VAL A 326 -16.34 -4.59 -3.11
CA VAL A 326 -15.46 -5.73 -3.36
C VAL A 326 -14.94 -6.24 -2.03
N GLU A 327 -14.55 -7.51 -1.95
CA GLU A 327 -13.87 -8.07 -0.79
C GLU A 327 -12.71 -8.92 -1.28
N VAL A 328 -11.53 -8.72 -0.66
CA VAL A 328 -10.32 -9.44 -1.00
C VAL A 328 -9.65 -10.00 0.27
N LYS A 329 -8.63 -10.83 0.09
CA LYS A 329 -7.86 -11.40 1.19
C LYS A 329 -6.40 -11.02 1.05
N ALA A 330 -5.83 -10.33 2.03
CA ALA A 330 -4.42 -9.93 2.01
C ALA A 330 -3.49 -11.15 1.92
N SER A 331 -2.39 -11.01 1.18
CA SER A 331 -1.31 -12.02 1.08
C SER A 331 -0.02 -11.46 1.69
N ARG A 332 0.81 -12.34 2.24
CA ARG A 332 2.19 -12.00 2.63
C ARG A 332 3.15 -11.92 1.45
N ASP A 333 2.86 -12.64 0.39
CA ASP A 333 3.62 -12.61 -0.84
C ASP A 333 3.02 -11.56 -1.78
N SER A 334 3.79 -10.51 -2.07
CA SER A 334 3.39 -9.42 -2.97
C SER A 334 3.04 -9.93 -4.38
N ASN A 335 3.66 -11.04 -4.84
CA ASN A 335 3.38 -11.60 -6.16
C ASN A 335 2.00 -12.27 -6.24
N THR A 336 1.49 -12.77 -5.11
CA THR A 336 0.16 -13.41 -5.01
C THR A 336 -0.87 -12.50 -4.33
N ALA A 337 -0.49 -11.28 -3.97
CA ALA A 337 -1.39 -10.31 -3.35
C ALA A 337 -2.51 -9.91 -4.32
N PRO A 338 -3.75 -9.79 -3.83
CA PRO A 338 -4.86 -9.35 -4.65
C PRO A 338 -4.63 -7.93 -5.13
N THR A 339 -4.95 -7.69 -6.40
CA THR A 339 -4.92 -6.36 -7.01
C THR A 339 -6.34 -5.80 -7.03
N VAL A 340 -6.51 -4.56 -6.57
CA VAL A 340 -7.80 -3.85 -6.54
C VAL A 340 -7.67 -2.54 -7.32
N LYS A 341 -8.42 -2.42 -8.40
CA LYS A 341 -8.57 -1.16 -9.11
C LYS A 341 -9.78 -0.41 -8.58
N VAL A 342 -9.56 0.79 -8.07
CA VAL A 342 -10.60 1.70 -7.58
C VAL A 342 -10.79 2.83 -8.58
N GLU A 343 -12.02 3.09 -8.99
CA GLU A 343 -12.38 4.18 -9.89
C GLU A 343 -13.38 5.11 -9.19
N LEU A 344 -13.01 6.38 -9.05
CA LEU A 344 -13.89 7.43 -8.56
C LEU A 344 -14.64 8.09 -9.74
N PRO A 345 -15.82 8.68 -9.52
CA PRO A 345 -16.47 9.54 -10.50
C PRO A 345 -15.56 10.71 -10.91
N LYS A 346 -15.61 11.09 -12.17
CA LYS A 346 -14.81 12.23 -12.68
C LYS A 346 -15.05 13.51 -11.87
N GLY A 347 -13.97 14.19 -11.53
CA GLY A 347 -14.02 15.46 -10.79
C GLY A 347 -14.29 15.31 -9.28
N THR A 348 -14.18 14.11 -8.72
CA THR A 348 -14.36 13.87 -7.28
C THR A 348 -13.26 14.53 -6.44
N GLY A 349 -12.00 14.58 -6.94
CA GLY A 349 -10.79 14.90 -6.18
C GLY A 349 -10.46 13.78 -5.19
N GLU A 350 -9.58 14.06 -4.24
CA GLU A 350 -9.20 13.10 -3.21
C GLU A 350 -10.38 12.59 -2.40
N MET A 351 -10.43 11.28 -2.18
CA MET A 351 -11.49 10.62 -1.43
C MET A 351 -10.95 9.46 -0.60
N LYS A 352 -11.41 9.36 0.66
CA LYS A 352 -11.14 8.18 1.48
C LYS A 352 -12.02 7.03 1.01
N VAL A 353 -11.39 5.90 0.71
CA VAL A 353 -12.05 4.66 0.28
C VAL A 353 -11.69 3.55 1.26
N GLU A 354 -12.67 2.76 1.67
CA GLU A 354 -12.46 1.54 2.44
C GLU A 354 -12.66 0.33 1.53
N ILE A 355 -11.60 -0.48 1.39
CA ILE A 355 -11.64 -1.76 0.68
C ILE A 355 -11.83 -2.87 1.72
N PRO A 356 -12.93 -3.62 1.69
CA PRO A 356 -13.15 -4.79 2.54
C PRO A 356 -12.05 -5.85 2.37
N VAL A 357 -11.48 -6.29 3.50
CA VAL A 357 -10.42 -7.31 3.56
C VAL A 357 -10.77 -8.33 4.63
N SER A 358 -10.96 -9.59 4.27
CA SER A 358 -11.46 -10.63 5.19
C SER A 358 -10.46 -11.11 6.25
N ASN A 359 -9.17 -10.79 6.12
CA ASN A 359 -8.12 -11.18 7.07
C ASN A 359 -7.18 -10.02 7.39
N VAL A 360 -7.74 -8.83 7.51
CA VAL A 360 -6.98 -7.62 7.84
C VAL A 360 -6.24 -7.76 9.18
N LYS A 361 -5.02 -7.26 9.22
CA LYS A 361 -4.14 -7.25 10.40
C LYS A 361 -3.50 -5.88 10.54
N PRO A 362 -2.86 -5.56 11.69
CA PRO A 362 -2.14 -4.30 11.86
C PRO A 362 -1.10 -4.01 10.77
N GLY A 363 -0.38 -5.05 10.31
CA GLY A 363 0.61 -4.95 9.23
C GLY A 363 0.03 -5.00 7.81
N THR A 364 -1.30 -5.03 7.63
CA THR A 364 -1.89 -4.93 6.30
C THR A 364 -1.73 -3.53 5.76
N VAL A 365 -1.23 -3.43 4.52
CA VAL A 365 -1.00 -2.18 3.78
C VAL A 365 -1.62 -2.26 2.39
N ALA A 366 -1.94 -1.10 1.83
CA ALA A 366 -2.16 -0.95 0.41
C ALA A 366 -0.84 -0.51 -0.25
N VAL A 367 -0.48 -1.17 -1.34
CA VAL A 367 0.69 -0.86 -2.15
C VAL A 367 0.18 -0.33 -3.49
N LEU A 368 0.41 0.94 -3.76
CA LEU A 368 0.04 1.57 -5.03
C LEU A 368 0.89 0.95 -6.15
N VAL A 369 0.22 0.56 -7.22
CA VAL A 369 0.88 0.08 -8.44
C VAL A 369 0.78 1.20 -9.47
N HIS A 370 1.91 1.82 -9.76
CA HIS A 370 2.00 2.86 -10.77
C HIS A 370 1.86 2.29 -12.19
N LEU A 371 1.55 3.14 -13.15
CA LEU A 371 1.33 2.71 -14.53
C LEU A 371 2.60 2.17 -15.21
N ASP A 372 3.77 2.55 -14.72
CA ASP A 372 5.06 1.99 -15.16
C ASP A 372 5.42 0.65 -14.50
N GLY A 373 4.54 0.16 -13.60
CA GLY A 373 4.72 -1.07 -12.86
C GLY A 373 5.54 -0.94 -11.58
N THR A 374 5.99 0.26 -11.21
CA THR A 374 6.62 0.49 -9.91
C THR A 374 5.60 0.42 -8.78
N GLU A 375 6.06 0.07 -7.59
CA GLU A 375 5.20 -0.15 -6.43
C GLU A 375 5.61 0.78 -5.29
N GLU A 376 4.61 1.38 -4.60
CA GLU A 376 4.80 2.27 -3.47
C GLU A 376 3.86 1.90 -2.33
N ILE A 377 4.39 1.78 -1.11
CA ILE A 377 3.56 1.54 0.08
C ILE A 377 2.83 2.83 0.45
N LEU A 378 1.50 2.79 0.40
CA LEU A 378 0.68 3.90 0.88
C LEU A 378 0.70 3.95 2.41
N LYS A 379 1.46 4.88 2.97
CA LYS A 379 1.64 5.05 4.42
C LYS A 379 0.36 5.45 5.14
N ASP A 380 -0.55 6.13 4.44
CA ASP A 380 -1.89 6.52 4.90
C ASP A 380 -2.94 5.40 4.80
N SER A 381 -2.55 4.22 4.29
CA SER A 381 -3.44 3.06 4.27
C SER A 381 -3.64 2.49 5.68
N ILE A 382 -4.84 2.61 6.23
CA ILE A 382 -5.15 2.31 7.64
C ILE A 382 -6.05 1.07 7.75
N PRO A 383 -5.62 0.01 8.44
CA PRO A 383 -6.48 -1.12 8.77
C PRO A 383 -7.67 -0.67 9.61
N THR A 384 -8.86 -1.10 9.21
CA THR A 384 -10.12 -0.93 9.94
C THR A 384 -10.62 -2.29 10.43
N GLU A 385 -11.73 -2.33 11.15
CA GLU A 385 -12.36 -3.58 11.57
C GLU A 385 -12.76 -4.46 10.37
N ASN A 386 -13.14 -3.85 9.24
CA ASN A 386 -13.72 -4.54 8.10
C ASN A 386 -12.83 -4.54 6.86
N GLY A 387 -11.67 -3.88 6.89
CA GLY A 387 -10.84 -3.76 5.71
C GLY A 387 -9.67 -2.81 5.85
N ILE A 388 -9.33 -2.13 4.78
CA ILE A 388 -8.28 -1.13 4.74
C ILE A 388 -8.81 0.18 4.14
N ARG A 389 -8.57 1.29 4.82
CA ARG A 389 -8.91 2.64 4.37
C ARG A 389 -7.67 3.30 3.79
N LEU A 390 -7.81 3.93 2.63
CA LEU A 390 -6.76 4.68 1.94
C LEU A 390 -7.37 5.90 1.24
N THR A 391 -6.52 6.84 0.87
CA THR A 391 -6.90 8.02 0.07
C THR A 391 -6.66 7.72 -1.41
N VAL A 392 -7.64 8.03 -2.27
CA VAL A 392 -7.58 7.85 -3.73
C VAL A 392 -7.92 9.17 -4.39
N ASP A 393 -7.15 9.56 -5.40
CA ASP A 393 -7.46 10.67 -6.30
C ASP A 393 -7.72 10.11 -7.71
N GLY A 394 -8.97 10.25 -8.18
CA GLY A 394 -9.42 9.72 -9.47
C GLY A 394 -9.43 8.19 -9.53
N SER A 395 -8.41 7.56 -10.08
CA SER A 395 -8.32 6.11 -10.28
C SER A 395 -7.00 5.59 -9.74
N ALA A 396 -7.04 4.55 -8.90
CA ALA A 396 -5.85 3.92 -8.35
C ALA A 396 -5.91 2.40 -8.46
N THR A 397 -4.77 1.77 -8.69
CA THR A 397 -4.60 0.31 -8.60
C THR A 397 -3.70 -0.01 -7.44
N VAL A 398 -4.19 -0.81 -6.49
CA VAL A 398 -3.44 -1.17 -5.29
C VAL A 398 -3.37 -2.68 -5.11
N LYS A 399 -2.27 -3.18 -4.56
CA LYS A 399 -2.16 -4.51 -3.99
C LYS A 399 -2.46 -4.47 -2.50
N ILE A 400 -3.09 -5.51 -1.95
CA ILE A 400 -3.36 -5.61 -0.51
C ILE A 400 -2.44 -6.67 0.09
N VAL A 401 -1.45 -6.21 0.86
CA VAL A 401 -0.34 -7.01 1.37
C VAL A 401 -0.33 -7.04 2.90
N ASP A 402 -0.14 -8.21 3.52
CA ASP A 402 0.24 -8.33 4.93
C ASP A 402 1.77 -8.17 5.01
N ASN A 403 2.24 -6.94 5.19
CA ASN A 403 3.65 -6.55 5.14
C ASN A 403 4.31 -6.53 6.54
N ALA A 404 3.76 -7.27 7.52
CA ALA A 404 4.35 -7.35 8.85
C ALA A 404 5.72 -8.03 8.80
N GLU A 405 6.74 -7.40 9.40
CA GLU A 405 8.13 -7.89 9.43
C GLU A 405 8.32 -9.17 10.26
N GLY A 406 7.49 -9.37 11.29
CA GLY A 406 7.53 -10.58 12.11
C GLY A 406 8.75 -10.68 13.04
N PHE A 407 9.18 -9.57 13.63
CA PHE A 407 10.30 -9.51 14.57
C PHE A 407 10.16 -10.50 15.73
N ILE A 408 11.25 -11.22 16.03
CA ILE A 408 11.24 -12.27 17.06
C ILE A 408 11.09 -11.70 18.48
N ASP A 409 11.59 -10.50 18.72
CA ASP A 409 11.59 -9.82 20.02
C ASP A 409 10.28 -9.05 20.30
N THR A 410 9.31 -9.09 19.39
CA THR A 410 8.01 -8.44 19.56
C THR A 410 6.85 -9.41 19.72
N GLN A 411 7.05 -10.73 19.52
CA GLN A 411 5.97 -11.72 19.44
C GLN A 411 5.03 -11.73 20.66
N ASN A 412 5.56 -11.48 21.85
CA ASN A 412 4.80 -11.41 23.09
C ASN A 412 4.85 -10.00 23.71
N HIS A 413 5.24 -8.99 22.94
CA HIS A 413 5.36 -7.63 23.45
C HIS A 413 4.00 -6.91 23.36
N TRP A 414 3.67 -6.10 24.36
CA TRP A 414 2.40 -5.36 24.42
C TRP A 414 2.12 -4.45 23.22
N ALA A 415 3.17 -3.96 22.55
CA ALA A 415 3.07 -3.08 21.39
C ALA A 415 3.26 -3.83 20.06
N LYS A 416 3.08 -5.16 20.03
CA LYS A 416 3.29 -5.93 18.79
C LYS A 416 2.49 -5.39 17.63
N ASP A 417 1.21 -5.11 17.86
CA ASP A 417 0.30 -4.65 16.82
C ASP A 417 0.67 -3.25 16.29
N GLU A 418 1.09 -2.36 17.19
CA GLU A 418 1.56 -1.03 16.80
C GLU A 418 2.91 -1.08 16.09
N ILE A 419 3.78 -2.01 16.48
CA ILE A 419 5.07 -2.24 15.81
C ILE A 419 4.84 -2.82 14.40
N ASP A 420 4.00 -3.83 14.27
CA ASP A 420 3.60 -4.39 12.96
C ASP A 420 2.99 -3.30 12.06
N PHE A 421 2.19 -2.40 12.62
CA PHE A 421 1.59 -1.27 11.90
C PHE A 421 2.64 -0.31 11.34
N VAL A 422 3.56 0.18 12.19
CA VAL A 422 4.53 1.21 11.77
C VAL A 422 5.66 0.64 10.92
N SER A 423 6.06 -0.61 11.14
CA SER A 423 7.12 -1.25 10.34
C SER A 423 6.62 -1.63 8.95
N ALA A 424 5.39 -2.15 8.84
CA ALA A 424 4.79 -2.47 7.56
C ALA A 424 4.66 -1.25 6.62
N ARG A 425 4.63 -0.04 7.17
CA ARG A 425 4.57 1.24 6.45
C ARG A 425 5.93 1.91 6.29
N GLU A 426 7.00 1.22 6.66
CA GLU A 426 8.39 1.72 6.60
C GLU A 426 8.62 3.02 7.41
N LEU A 427 7.75 3.31 8.37
CA LEU A 427 7.89 4.48 9.24
C LEU A 427 8.98 4.27 10.28
N VAL A 428 9.00 3.09 10.92
CA VAL A 428 10.00 2.70 11.92
C VAL A 428 10.52 1.30 11.60
N ASN A 429 11.73 1.21 11.11
CA ASN A 429 12.35 -0.06 10.76
C ASN A 429 12.85 -0.81 11.99
N GLY A 430 13.07 -2.13 11.87
CA GLY A 430 13.82 -2.91 12.85
C GLY A 430 15.28 -2.44 12.98
N ILE A 431 15.93 -2.85 14.03
CA ILE A 431 17.40 -2.70 14.18
C ILE A 431 18.13 -3.78 13.36
N SER A 432 17.44 -4.82 12.97
CA SER A 432 17.87 -5.85 12.02
C SER A 432 16.65 -6.48 11.36
N ALA A 433 16.86 -7.36 10.39
CA ALA A 433 15.77 -8.08 9.71
C ALA A 433 14.88 -8.91 10.66
N THR A 434 15.36 -9.26 11.84
CA THR A 434 14.63 -10.12 12.78
C THR A 434 14.32 -9.46 14.13
N ARG A 435 14.86 -8.27 14.41
CA ARG A 435 14.74 -7.59 15.71
C ARG A 435 14.32 -6.14 15.57
N TYR A 436 13.39 -5.74 16.41
CA TYR A 436 12.89 -4.37 16.52
C TYR A 436 13.54 -3.58 17.67
N ALA A 437 13.98 -4.24 18.73
CA ALA A 437 14.43 -3.67 20.00
C ALA A 437 13.35 -2.77 20.67
N PRO A 438 12.18 -3.30 21.04
CA PRO A 438 11.04 -2.52 21.49
C PRO A 438 11.31 -1.70 22.77
N ASN A 439 12.17 -2.18 23.65
CA ASN A 439 12.50 -1.55 24.92
C ASN A 439 13.67 -0.56 24.83
N ALA A 440 14.38 -0.50 23.70
CA ALA A 440 15.46 0.47 23.51
C ALA A 440 14.90 1.90 23.44
N THR A 441 15.65 2.86 23.94
CA THR A 441 15.31 4.29 23.81
C THR A 441 15.64 4.80 22.41
N ALA A 442 14.96 5.85 21.98
CA ALA A 442 15.26 6.51 20.72
C ALA A 442 15.82 7.92 20.92
N THR A 443 16.58 8.38 19.92
CA THR A 443 17.15 9.72 19.91
C THR A 443 16.22 10.74 19.24
N ARG A 444 16.51 12.04 19.46
CA ARG A 444 15.79 13.13 18.76
C ARG A 444 15.92 13.03 17.25
N ALA A 445 17.12 12.70 16.75
CA ALA A 445 17.36 12.52 15.32
C ALA A 445 16.52 11.39 14.73
N GLN A 446 16.40 10.25 15.42
CA GLN A 446 15.55 9.15 14.99
C GLN A 446 14.08 9.57 14.91
N LEU A 447 13.58 10.32 15.91
CA LEU A 447 12.21 10.80 15.86
C LEU A 447 11.96 11.79 14.70
N TRP A 448 12.89 12.73 14.44
CA TRP A 448 12.77 13.62 13.27
C TRP A 448 12.67 12.82 11.97
N THR A 449 13.50 11.80 11.80
CA THR A 449 13.50 10.93 10.61
C THR A 449 12.17 10.17 10.48
N ILE A 450 11.63 9.66 11.58
CA ILE A 450 10.34 8.96 11.61
C ILE A 450 9.21 9.90 11.19
N LEU A 451 9.13 11.09 11.79
CA LEU A 451 8.09 12.07 11.48
C LEU A 451 8.22 12.61 10.05
N ALA A 452 9.44 12.80 9.56
CA ALA A 452 9.70 13.19 8.19
C ALA A 452 9.27 12.12 7.18
N ARG A 453 9.53 10.83 7.44
CA ARG A 453 9.02 9.71 6.64
C ARG A 453 7.50 9.63 6.63
N GLN A 454 6.87 9.86 7.77
CA GLN A 454 5.41 9.88 7.89
C GLN A 454 4.77 10.99 7.02
N ASN A 455 5.52 12.07 6.77
CA ASN A 455 5.05 13.22 5.98
C ASN A 455 5.67 13.26 4.56
N ASP A 456 6.18 12.14 4.07
CA ASP A 456 6.77 11.98 2.74
C ASP A 456 7.80 13.05 2.39
N ALA A 457 8.56 13.52 3.41
CA ALA A 457 9.63 14.47 3.22
C ALA A 457 10.79 13.82 2.45
N ASP A 458 11.38 14.56 1.52
CA ASP A 458 12.59 14.13 0.83
C ASP A 458 13.78 14.09 1.80
N LEU A 459 14.22 12.88 2.10
CA LEU A 459 15.37 12.60 2.97
C LEU A 459 16.63 12.23 2.18
N SER A 460 16.62 12.36 0.86
CA SER A 460 17.76 12.08 0.00
C SER A 460 18.89 13.11 0.18
N GLY A 461 20.12 12.64 0.14
CA GLY A 461 21.31 13.48 0.32
C GLY A 461 21.49 13.97 1.76
N GLY A 462 22.43 14.87 1.98
CA GLY A 462 22.81 15.40 3.30
C GLY A 462 24.21 14.92 3.72
N ALA A 463 24.84 15.64 4.67
CA ALA A 463 26.16 15.29 5.20
C ALA A 463 26.11 14.09 6.15
N ASN A 464 24.94 13.78 6.71
CA ASN A 464 24.70 12.61 7.55
C ASN A 464 23.23 12.17 7.42
N TRP A 465 22.91 11.00 7.97
CA TRP A 465 21.62 10.33 7.82
C TRP A 465 20.40 11.09 8.36
N TYR A 466 20.58 12.02 9.32
CA TYR A 466 19.48 12.77 9.93
C TYR A 466 19.40 14.22 9.47
N GLU A 467 20.37 14.75 8.73
CA GLU A 467 20.45 16.17 8.41
C GLU A 467 19.20 16.68 7.69
N LYS A 468 18.71 15.95 6.71
CA LYS A 468 17.50 16.33 5.98
C LYS A 468 16.26 16.35 6.89
N ALA A 469 16.14 15.33 7.74
CA ALA A 469 15.05 15.28 8.72
C ALA A 469 15.18 16.38 9.79
N GLN A 470 16.41 16.72 10.22
CA GLN A 470 16.69 17.83 11.12
C GLN A 470 16.26 19.16 10.51
N LEU A 471 16.67 19.44 9.27
CA LEU A 471 16.31 20.65 8.55
C LEU A 471 14.79 20.73 8.32
N TRP A 472 14.17 19.63 7.88
CA TRP A 472 12.73 19.53 7.73
C TRP A 472 11.99 19.82 9.05
N SER A 473 12.43 19.22 10.16
CA SER A 473 11.78 19.42 11.46
C SER A 473 11.89 20.86 11.97
N LYS A 474 12.99 21.55 11.65
CA LYS A 474 13.18 22.99 11.95
C LYS A 474 12.28 23.85 11.07
N ASP A 475 12.27 23.61 9.77
CA ASP A 475 11.46 24.36 8.81
C ASP A 475 9.96 24.28 9.15
N LYS A 476 9.49 23.08 9.52
CA LYS A 476 8.09 22.86 9.94
C LYS A 476 7.78 23.31 11.38
N GLY A 477 8.76 23.85 12.11
CA GLY A 477 8.56 24.25 13.51
C GLY A 477 8.29 23.09 14.47
N ILE A 478 8.59 21.86 14.07
CA ILE A 478 8.36 20.65 14.88
C ILE A 478 9.40 20.58 16.01
N SER A 479 10.66 20.89 15.69
CA SER A 479 11.80 20.87 16.61
C SER A 479 12.74 22.04 16.35
N ASP A 480 13.56 22.38 17.36
CA ASP A 480 14.66 23.34 17.21
C ASP A 480 15.89 22.76 16.47
N GLY A 481 15.88 21.43 16.20
CA GLY A 481 16.99 20.72 15.58
C GLY A 481 18.23 20.57 16.47
N SER A 482 18.16 20.89 17.77
CA SER A 482 19.30 20.75 18.67
C SER A 482 19.43 19.32 19.24
N ASN A 483 20.67 18.99 19.67
CA ASN A 483 20.98 17.75 20.39
C ASN A 483 20.47 16.46 19.69
N PRO A 484 20.91 16.13 18.46
CA PRO A 484 20.41 15.01 17.68
C PRO A 484 20.55 13.65 18.39
N SER A 485 21.63 13.46 19.13
CA SER A 485 21.94 12.21 19.86
C SER A 485 21.27 12.10 21.24
N ALA A 486 20.63 13.16 21.73
CA ALA A 486 19.93 13.09 23.02
C ALA A 486 18.70 12.18 22.92
N THR A 487 18.46 11.37 23.94
CA THR A 487 17.27 10.52 24.05
C THR A 487 16.02 11.38 24.11
N ILE A 488 14.97 10.95 23.44
CA ILE A 488 13.68 11.66 23.40
C ILE A 488 12.88 11.37 24.67
N THR A 489 12.31 12.39 25.29
CA THR A 489 11.37 12.20 26.40
C THR A 489 9.93 12.05 25.90
N ARG A 490 9.05 11.51 26.76
CA ARG A 490 7.63 11.37 26.44
C ARG A 490 6.96 12.71 26.14
N ALA A 491 7.30 13.76 26.90
CA ALA A 491 6.82 15.11 26.62
C ALA A 491 7.29 15.63 25.26
N GLN A 492 8.54 15.43 24.90
CA GLN A 492 9.09 15.83 23.60
C GLN A 492 8.44 15.03 22.45
N MET A 493 8.28 13.71 22.62
CA MET A 493 7.62 12.87 21.60
C MET A 493 6.21 13.37 21.27
N VAL A 494 5.37 13.52 22.30
CA VAL A 494 3.99 13.94 22.07
C VAL A 494 3.90 15.38 21.53
N THR A 495 4.83 16.26 21.96
CA THR A 495 4.86 17.66 21.47
C THR A 495 5.27 17.72 20.00
N MET A 496 6.29 16.96 19.58
CA MET A 496 6.70 16.91 18.18
C MET A 496 5.60 16.31 17.30
N LEU A 497 4.94 15.24 17.73
CA LEU A 497 3.82 14.64 17.03
C LEU A 497 2.64 15.62 16.90
N TRP A 498 2.27 16.33 17.97
CA TRP A 498 1.23 17.34 17.96
C TRP A 498 1.52 18.51 17.00
N ARG A 499 2.81 18.93 16.95
CA ARG A 499 3.24 19.98 16.01
C ARG A 499 3.18 19.51 14.56
N THR A 500 3.45 18.23 14.30
CA THR A 500 3.37 17.67 12.93
C THR A 500 1.96 17.75 12.36
N VAL A 501 0.93 17.66 13.20
CA VAL A 501 -0.49 17.76 12.78
C VAL A 501 -1.08 19.18 12.93
N GLY A 502 -0.24 20.19 13.07
CA GLY A 502 -0.66 21.59 13.08
C GLY A 502 -1.12 22.14 14.44
N GLN A 503 -0.77 21.49 15.54
CA GLN A 503 -1.04 21.95 16.91
C GLN A 503 -2.53 22.15 17.23
N PRO A 504 -3.40 21.17 16.95
CA PRO A 504 -4.83 21.33 17.20
C PRO A 504 -5.10 21.55 18.71
N THR A 505 -6.04 22.44 19.00
CA THR A 505 -6.45 22.72 20.38
C THR A 505 -7.32 21.58 20.90
N ALA A 506 -6.98 21.05 22.07
CA ALA A 506 -7.83 20.07 22.76
C ALA A 506 -9.07 20.74 23.38
N GLY A 507 -10.21 20.03 23.37
CA GLY A 507 -11.46 20.53 23.97
C GLY A 507 -11.42 20.57 25.51
N SER A 508 -10.55 19.77 26.12
CA SER A 508 -10.36 19.72 27.59
C SER A 508 -8.90 19.48 27.97
N ALA A 509 -8.49 20.01 29.12
CA ALA A 509 -7.17 19.75 29.67
C ALA A 509 -7.06 18.31 30.20
N ALA A 510 -5.92 17.65 29.99
CA ALA A 510 -5.66 16.34 30.55
C ALA A 510 -5.44 16.42 32.08
N SER A 511 -6.03 15.49 32.81
CA SER A 511 -5.98 15.44 34.28
C SER A 511 -4.85 14.56 34.79
N PHE A 512 -3.58 14.90 34.49
CA PHE A 512 -2.41 14.21 35.05
C PHE A 512 -1.80 15.03 36.18
N THR A 513 -1.43 14.36 37.27
CA THR A 513 -0.87 15.01 38.49
C THR A 513 0.53 15.57 38.27
N ASP A 514 1.25 15.10 37.24
CA ASP A 514 2.62 15.46 36.88
C ASP A 514 2.70 16.30 35.59
N VAL A 515 1.58 16.85 35.11
CA VAL A 515 1.50 17.77 33.97
C VAL A 515 0.97 19.11 34.44
N SER A 516 1.87 20.10 34.63
CA SER A 516 1.45 21.46 34.93
C SER A 516 0.79 22.11 33.70
N ALA A 517 -0.26 22.89 33.92
CA ALA A 517 -0.95 23.64 32.86
C ALA A 517 -0.03 24.62 32.12
N ASP A 518 1.01 25.13 32.81
CA ASP A 518 2.00 26.06 32.26
C ASP A 518 3.14 25.38 31.51
N SER A 519 3.18 24.05 31.47
CA SER A 519 4.26 23.33 30.77
C SER A 519 4.07 23.42 29.25
N TYR A 520 5.20 23.54 28.50
CA TYR A 520 5.20 23.67 27.04
C TYR A 520 4.50 22.50 26.31
N TYR A 521 4.35 21.37 27.01
CA TYR A 521 3.72 20.15 26.48
C TYR A 521 2.27 19.94 26.94
N ALA A 522 1.70 20.81 27.77
CA ALA A 522 0.37 20.60 28.35
C ALA A 522 -0.72 20.48 27.25
N GLY A 523 -0.69 21.34 26.24
CA GLY A 523 -1.60 21.28 25.09
C GLY A 523 -1.44 20.01 24.27
N ALA A 524 -0.21 19.59 24.03
CA ALA A 524 0.11 18.36 23.29
C ALA A 524 -0.36 17.12 24.04
N VAL A 525 -0.18 17.07 25.35
CA VAL A 525 -0.65 15.95 26.20
C VAL A 525 -2.17 15.89 26.21
N SER A 526 -2.84 17.04 26.34
CA SER A 526 -4.32 17.12 26.31
C SER A 526 -4.89 16.61 24.98
N TRP A 527 -4.31 17.07 23.86
CA TRP A 527 -4.65 16.58 22.53
C TRP A 527 -4.43 15.06 22.39
N ALA A 528 -3.30 14.56 22.88
CA ALA A 528 -2.98 13.14 22.77
C ALA A 528 -3.92 12.25 23.59
N VAL A 529 -4.42 12.73 24.73
CA VAL A 529 -5.46 12.04 25.53
C VAL A 529 -6.79 12.05 24.81
N GLU A 530 -7.23 13.20 24.33
CA GLU A 530 -8.52 13.38 23.65
C GLU A 530 -8.62 12.49 22.40
N ASN A 531 -7.50 12.32 21.66
CA ASN A 531 -7.42 11.49 20.46
C ASN A 531 -7.04 10.03 20.75
N GLY A 532 -7.05 9.58 22.01
CA GLY A 532 -6.76 8.18 22.37
C GLY A 532 -5.32 7.73 22.13
N ILE A 533 -4.40 8.65 21.85
CA ILE A 533 -2.98 8.36 21.57
C ILE A 533 -2.28 7.86 22.83
N THR A 534 -2.63 8.43 23.99
CA THR A 534 -2.10 8.01 25.29
C THR A 534 -3.16 8.06 26.39
N THR A 535 -3.03 7.17 27.35
CA THR A 535 -3.79 7.17 28.63
C THR A 535 -2.88 7.42 29.83
N GLY A 536 -1.62 7.84 29.57
CA GLY A 536 -0.58 7.97 30.60
C GLY A 536 0.12 6.65 30.90
N VAL A 537 0.78 6.61 32.08
CA VAL A 537 1.53 5.44 32.56
C VAL A 537 0.83 4.73 33.74
N GLY A 538 -0.42 5.13 34.04
CA GLY A 538 -1.16 4.68 35.21
C GLY A 538 -1.01 5.61 36.43
N GLY A 539 -1.85 5.41 37.44
CA GLY A 539 -1.84 6.20 38.67
C GLY A 539 -2.10 7.71 38.47
N GLY A 540 -2.78 8.10 37.39
CA GLY A 540 -3.02 9.52 37.08
C GLY A 540 -1.76 10.29 36.64
N ARG A 541 -0.74 9.61 36.10
CA ARG A 541 0.52 10.21 35.66
C ARG A 541 0.76 10.02 34.16
N PHE A 542 1.37 11.03 33.55
CA PHE A 542 1.87 11.01 32.17
C PHE A 542 3.33 10.61 32.08
N ASP A 543 4.14 10.94 33.10
CA ASP A 543 5.59 10.78 33.20
C ASP A 543 6.35 11.54 32.09
N PRO A 544 6.25 12.89 32.04
CA PRO A 544 6.73 13.69 30.91
C PRO A 544 8.24 13.63 30.70
N THR A 545 9.02 13.39 31.75
CA THR A 545 10.49 13.38 31.72
C THR A 545 11.10 12.01 31.44
N ALA A 546 10.30 10.94 31.54
CA ALA A 546 10.78 9.61 31.20
C ALA A 546 11.21 9.52 29.72
N THR A 547 12.26 8.78 29.46
CA THR A 547 12.69 8.51 28.08
C THR A 547 11.69 7.63 27.36
N CYS A 548 11.46 7.91 26.07
CA CYS A 548 10.52 7.17 25.25
C CYS A 548 11.20 5.96 24.63
N THR A 549 10.61 4.78 24.81
CA THR A 549 11.09 3.57 24.13
C THR A 549 10.59 3.52 22.68
N ARG A 550 11.26 2.71 21.86
CA ARG A 550 10.85 2.49 20.45
C ARG A 550 9.42 1.94 20.36
N ALA A 551 9.02 1.06 21.29
CA ALA A 551 7.65 0.56 21.39
C ALA A 551 6.62 1.67 21.70
N GLN A 552 6.96 2.59 22.60
CA GLN A 552 6.11 3.73 22.93
C GLN A 552 5.98 4.69 21.74
N ILE A 553 7.05 4.91 20.98
CA ILE A 553 7.01 5.69 19.73
C ILE A 553 6.09 5.03 18.72
N ALA A 554 6.22 3.71 18.50
CA ALA A 554 5.35 2.96 17.61
C ALA A 554 3.87 3.11 18.02
N ALA A 555 3.57 2.99 19.32
CA ALA A 555 2.22 3.14 19.84
C ALA A 555 1.65 4.54 19.63
N PHE A 556 2.42 5.59 19.90
CA PHE A 556 1.98 6.98 19.69
C PHE A 556 1.71 7.26 18.21
N LEU A 557 2.63 6.84 17.32
CA LEU A 557 2.46 6.98 15.88
C LEU A 557 1.25 6.20 15.37
N ALA A 558 1.17 4.91 15.63
CA ALA A 558 0.09 4.07 15.13
C ALA A 558 -1.30 4.58 15.58
N ARG A 559 -1.41 5.06 16.82
CA ARG A 559 -2.66 5.60 17.36
C ARG A 559 -3.00 6.99 16.79
N SER A 560 -2.00 7.81 16.50
CA SER A 560 -2.23 9.12 15.90
C SER A 560 -2.66 9.06 14.43
N MET A 561 -2.43 7.93 13.76
CA MET A 561 -2.79 7.73 12.34
C MET A 561 -4.17 7.06 12.17
N LYS A 562 -4.69 6.40 13.18
CA LYS A 562 -5.99 5.71 13.17
C LYS A 562 -7.14 6.65 13.48
#